data_b2f14e0c32f677dd14f0fd7bb991f65f
#
_entry.id   b2f14e0c32f677dd14f0fd7bb991f65f
#
_cell.length_a   1.000
_cell.length_b   1.000
_cell.length_c   1.000
_cell.angle_alpha   90.00
_cell.angle_beta   90.00
_cell.angle_gamma   90.00
#
_symmetry.space_group_name_H-M   'P 1'
#
loop_
_entity.id
_entity.type
_entity.pdbx_description
1 polymer ?
#
loop_
_entity_poly.entity_id
_entity_poly.type
_entity_poly.pdbx_seq_one_letter_code
_entity_poly.pdbx_strand_id
1 'polypeptide(L)'
;MSKNILKNEEILEMEGEKKVHFLNPNAVRRNKSLGDMTGITGFGFHVIEIEPGYESTEFHCHQFEDECVYILQGQAQVQIGEKVYGVSEGDFIGYPAGGLPHAMKNTGTETLRCIVVGQRLDHDVADYPNKSKRIYRNKGLPWELVNHDDIEKPR
;
A
#
# COMPACT_ATOMS: atom_id res chain seq x y z
N MET A 1 -19.44 -3.77 -19.11
CA MET A 1 -18.95 -5.15 -18.91
C MET A 1 -17.49 -5.08 -18.47
N SER A 2 -17.14 -5.72 -17.38
CA SER A 2 -15.73 -5.78 -16.96
C SER A 2 -14.92 -6.58 -17.97
N LYS A 3 -13.73 -6.10 -18.29
CA LYS A 3 -12.80 -6.76 -19.20
C LYS A 3 -11.93 -7.71 -18.37
N ASN A 4 -11.95 -8.99 -18.67
CA ASN A 4 -11.17 -9.96 -17.91
C ASN A 4 -9.68 -9.96 -18.22
N ILE A 5 -9.27 -9.39 -19.34
CA ILE A 5 -7.88 -9.38 -19.80
C ILE A 5 -7.45 -7.93 -20.05
N LEU A 6 -6.37 -7.54 -19.41
CA LEU A 6 -5.65 -6.30 -19.66
C LEU A 6 -4.29 -6.67 -20.25
N LYS A 7 -4.02 -6.20 -21.46
CA LYS A 7 -2.75 -6.47 -22.13
C LYS A 7 -1.64 -5.56 -21.56
N ASN A 8 -0.40 -6.03 -21.62
CA ASN A 8 0.75 -5.26 -21.12
C ASN A 8 0.81 -3.84 -21.72
N GLU A 9 0.57 -3.70 -23.02
CA GLU A 9 0.55 -2.40 -23.70
C GLU A 9 -0.48 -1.46 -23.08
N GLU A 10 -1.69 -1.96 -22.83
CA GLU A 10 -2.77 -1.19 -22.19
C GLU A 10 -2.38 -0.74 -20.78
N ILE A 11 -1.76 -1.64 -20.01
CA ILE A 11 -1.31 -1.33 -18.63
C ILE A 11 -0.21 -0.25 -18.65
N LEU A 12 0.71 -0.34 -19.59
CA LEU A 12 1.79 0.64 -19.72
C LEU A 12 1.27 2.03 -20.14
N GLU A 13 0.27 2.07 -21.04
CA GLU A 13 -0.33 3.31 -21.53
C GLU A 13 -1.28 3.98 -20.51
N MET A 14 -1.75 3.25 -19.51
CA MET A 14 -2.59 3.84 -18.47
C MET A 14 -1.86 4.96 -17.74
N GLU A 15 -2.47 6.12 -17.63
CA GLU A 15 -1.94 7.22 -16.81
C GLU A 15 -1.90 6.85 -15.33
N GLY A 16 -2.89 6.09 -14.87
CA GLY A 16 -3.08 5.79 -13.45
C GLY A 16 -3.67 6.97 -12.67
N GLU A 17 -4.11 6.69 -11.46
CA GLU A 17 -4.64 7.70 -10.54
C GLU A 17 -3.52 8.18 -9.60
N LYS A 18 -3.30 9.49 -9.56
CA LYS A 18 -2.38 10.07 -8.58
C LYS A 18 -3.00 9.97 -7.19
N LYS A 19 -2.30 9.31 -6.28
CA LYS A 19 -2.70 9.19 -4.87
C LYS A 19 -1.64 9.81 -3.97
N VAL A 20 -2.12 10.60 -3.01
CA VAL A 20 -1.32 11.14 -1.92
C VAL A 20 -1.90 10.61 -0.62
N HIS A 21 -1.07 10.02 0.22
CA HIS A 21 -1.54 9.47 1.49
C HIS A 21 -2.03 10.58 2.43
N PHE A 22 -3.18 10.38 3.07
CA PHE A 22 -3.82 11.39 3.93
C PHE A 22 -3.02 11.78 5.18
N LEU A 23 -2.03 10.99 5.59
CA LEU A 23 -1.13 11.28 6.72
C LEU A 23 0.31 11.61 6.30
N ASN A 24 0.64 11.54 5.02
CA ASN A 24 2.02 11.75 4.55
C ASN A 24 2.04 12.39 3.17
N PRO A 25 2.29 13.70 3.07
CA PRO A 25 2.32 14.40 1.79
C PRO A 25 3.47 13.97 0.86
N ASN A 26 4.50 13.28 1.39
CA ASN A 26 5.58 12.70 0.59
C ASN A 26 5.25 11.29 0.07
N ALA A 27 4.18 10.69 0.54
CA ALA A 27 3.70 9.42 0.03
C ALA A 27 2.80 9.65 -1.19
N VAL A 28 3.44 9.79 -2.35
CA VAL A 28 2.82 10.08 -3.64
C VAL A 28 3.09 8.95 -4.62
N ARG A 29 2.03 8.41 -5.20
CA ARG A 29 2.13 7.35 -6.21
C ARG A 29 1.10 7.51 -7.31
N ARG A 30 1.37 6.94 -8.47
CA ARG A 30 0.37 6.66 -9.50
C ARG A 30 -0.08 5.21 -9.35
N ASN A 31 -1.38 5.01 -9.29
CA ASN A 31 -2.00 3.74 -8.98
C ASN A 31 -2.84 3.24 -10.16
N LYS A 32 -2.51 2.06 -10.66
CA LYS A 32 -3.28 1.36 -11.70
C LYS A 32 -3.94 0.15 -11.05
N SER A 33 -5.23 0.25 -10.75
CA SER A 33 -5.97 -0.79 -10.04
C SER A 33 -6.50 -1.86 -11.00
N LEU A 34 -5.65 -2.83 -11.32
CA LEU A 34 -5.99 -3.88 -12.30
C LEU A 34 -7.10 -4.81 -11.79
N GLY A 35 -7.11 -5.06 -10.50
CA GLY A 35 -8.16 -5.85 -9.86
C GLY A 35 -9.53 -5.22 -10.04
N ASP A 36 -9.67 -3.94 -9.73
CA ASP A 36 -10.94 -3.23 -9.85
C ASP A 36 -11.42 -3.16 -11.31
N MET A 37 -10.50 -2.96 -12.25
CA MET A 37 -10.82 -2.90 -13.68
C MET A 37 -11.33 -4.23 -14.23
N THR A 38 -10.98 -5.33 -13.60
CA THR A 38 -11.41 -6.68 -13.99
C THR A 38 -12.53 -7.25 -13.13
N GLY A 39 -12.99 -6.49 -12.11
CA GLY A 39 -14.11 -6.86 -11.25
C GLY A 39 -13.72 -7.74 -10.05
N ILE A 40 -12.44 -7.83 -9.72
CA ILE A 40 -11.97 -8.52 -8.53
C ILE A 40 -12.31 -7.69 -7.29
N THR A 41 -12.92 -8.30 -6.29
CA THR A 41 -13.37 -7.63 -5.07
C THR A 41 -12.68 -8.11 -3.79
N GLY A 42 -12.20 -9.35 -3.76
CA GLY A 42 -11.65 -9.98 -2.55
C GLY A 42 -10.24 -9.51 -2.17
N PHE A 43 -9.53 -8.91 -3.11
CA PHE A 43 -8.21 -8.33 -2.87
C PHE A 43 -7.96 -7.18 -3.85
N GLY A 44 -7.09 -6.26 -3.48
CA GLY A 44 -6.55 -5.26 -4.37
C GLY A 44 -5.35 -5.80 -5.12
N PHE A 45 -5.30 -5.58 -6.43
CA PHE A 45 -4.12 -5.84 -7.26
C PHE A 45 -3.81 -4.57 -8.03
N HIS A 46 -2.68 -3.96 -7.68
CA HIS A 46 -2.28 -2.68 -8.24
C HIS A 46 -0.89 -2.75 -8.84
N VAL A 47 -0.70 -2.06 -9.97
CA VAL A 47 0.62 -1.62 -10.41
C VAL A 47 0.76 -0.18 -9.97
N ILE A 48 1.77 0.09 -9.16
CA ILE A 48 2.05 1.44 -8.67
C ILE A 48 3.36 1.96 -9.24
N GLU A 49 3.43 3.26 -9.41
CA GLU A 49 4.62 3.98 -9.86
C GLU A 49 4.93 5.07 -8.84
N ILE A 50 6.19 5.10 -8.39
CA ILE A 50 6.68 6.04 -7.38
C ILE A 50 7.93 6.71 -7.93
N GLU A 51 7.89 8.04 -8.05
CA GLU A 51 9.03 8.83 -8.51
C GLU A 51 10.16 8.87 -7.46
N PRO A 52 11.42 9.13 -7.87
CA PRO A 52 12.54 9.22 -6.94
C PRO A 52 12.27 10.17 -5.78
N GLY A 53 12.60 9.74 -4.57
CA GLY A 53 12.44 10.50 -3.34
C GLY A 53 11.07 10.40 -2.67
N TYR A 54 10.05 9.86 -3.36
CA TYR A 54 8.73 9.67 -2.79
C TYR A 54 8.56 8.30 -2.12
N GLU A 55 7.54 8.21 -1.27
CA GLU A 55 7.19 7.03 -0.51
C GLU A 55 5.89 6.39 -1.04
N SER A 56 5.68 5.12 -0.75
CA SER A 56 4.46 4.41 -1.13
C SER A 56 3.26 4.78 -0.26
N THR A 57 3.47 4.80 1.05
CA THR A 57 2.44 5.05 2.08
C THR A 57 3.10 5.67 3.32
N GLU A 58 2.31 6.04 4.31
CA GLU A 58 2.82 6.28 5.67
C GLU A 58 3.23 4.94 6.31
N PHE A 59 4.21 4.98 7.21
CA PHE A 59 4.63 3.84 8.01
C PHE A 59 3.45 3.26 8.82
N HIS A 60 3.08 2.01 8.55
CA HIS A 60 1.85 1.41 9.06
C HIS A 60 1.92 -0.11 9.12
N CYS A 61 0.97 -0.71 9.84
CA CYS A 61 0.70 -2.14 9.79
C CYS A 61 -0.80 -2.40 9.81
N HIS A 62 -1.20 -3.50 9.16
CA HIS A 62 -2.56 -4.01 9.18
C HIS A 62 -2.70 -5.10 10.23
N GLN A 63 -3.80 -5.11 10.97
CA GLN A 63 -4.03 -6.12 12.00
C GLN A 63 -4.59 -7.44 11.43
N PHE A 64 -5.34 -7.37 10.34
CA PHE A 64 -6.06 -8.53 9.79
C PHE A 64 -5.77 -8.82 8.32
N GLU A 65 -5.37 -7.83 7.53
CA GLU A 65 -5.09 -8.01 6.10
C GLU A 65 -3.62 -8.31 5.84
N ASP A 66 -3.37 -9.34 5.03
CA ASP A 66 -2.05 -9.57 4.44
C ASP A 66 -1.84 -8.64 3.24
N GLU A 67 -0.60 -8.21 3.07
CA GLU A 67 -0.17 -7.41 1.91
C GLU A 67 1.19 -7.92 1.41
N CYS A 68 1.43 -7.80 0.11
CA CYS A 68 2.74 -8.07 -0.45
C CYS A 68 3.07 -7.12 -1.59
N VAL A 69 4.36 -7.00 -1.87
CA VAL A 69 4.89 -6.16 -2.94
C VAL A 69 5.90 -6.97 -3.76
N TYR A 70 5.81 -6.85 -5.07
CA TYR A 70 6.81 -7.37 -6.00
C TYR A 70 7.38 -6.23 -6.83
N ILE A 71 8.70 -6.09 -6.83
CA ILE A 71 9.39 -5.01 -7.55
C ILE A 71 9.54 -5.38 -9.01
N LEU A 72 8.92 -4.60 -9.89
CA LEU A 72 9.01 -4.77 -11.35
C LEU A 72 10.20 -4.02 -11.95
N GLN A 73 10.55 -2.86 -11.37
CA GLN A 73 11.59 -1.98 -11.89
C GLN A 73 12.05 -1.01 -10.81
N GLY A 74 13.33 -0.72 -10.80
CA GLY A 74 13.92 0.30 -9.93
C GLY A 74 14.45 -0.24 -8.62
N GLN A 75 14.73 0.67 -7.70
CA GLN A 75 15.33 0.38 -6.39
C GLN A 75 14.55 1.12 -5.30
N ALA A 76 14.46 0.49 -4.14
CA ALA A 76 13.80 1.10 -2.99
C ALA A 76 14.51 0.72 -1.68
N GLN A 77 14.20 1.47 -0.65
CA GLN A 77 14.44 1.06 0.73
C GLN A 77 13.09 0.72 1.38
N VAL A 78 13.06 -0.39 2.07
CA VAL A 78 11.91 -0.85 2.84
C VAL A 78 12.28 -0.84 4.30
N GLN A 79 11.54 -0.10 5.09
CA GLN A 79 11.62 -0.16 6.55
C GLN A 79 10.60 -1.17 7.06
N ILE A 80 11.04 -2.11 7.89
CA ILE A 80 10.19 -3.09 8.59
C ILE A 80 10.57 -3.05 10.07
N GLY A 81 9.68 -2.54 10.89
CA GLY A 81 10.01 -2.21 12.28
C GLY A 81 11.15 -1.19 12.34
N GLU A 82 12.22 -1.53 13.01
CA GLU A 82 13.42 -0.67 13.14
C GLU A 82 14.50 -0.93 12.08
N LYS A 83 14.31 -1.95 11.23
CA LYS A 83 15.29 -2.35 10.22
C LYS A 83 14.96 -1.79 8.85
N VAL A 84 16.00 -1.44 8.10
CA VAL A 84 15.92 -0.95 6.73
C VAL A 84 16.62 -1.93 5.78
N TYR A 85 15.95 -2.27 4.70
CA TYR A 85 16.43 -3.19 3.67
C TYR A 85 16.45 -2.51 2.32
N GLY A 86 17.51 -2.72 1.54
CA GLY A 86 17.54 -2.39 0.12
C GLY A 86 16.82 -3.48 -0.68
N VAL A 87 15.98 -3.08 -1.62
CA VAL A 87 15.30 -3.98 -2.56
C VAL A 87 15.40 -3.46 -3.97
N SER A 88 15.32 -4.37 -4.95
CA SER A 88 15.44 -4.04 -6.37
C SER A 88 14.57 -4.96 -7.22
N GLU A 89 14.61 -4.79 -8.52
CA GLU A 89 13.86 -5.59 -9.51
C GLU A 89 13.93 -7.10 -9.21
N GLY A 90 12.77 -7.74 -9.17
CA GLY A 90 12.63 -9.17 -8.88
C GLY A 90 12.50 -9.52 -7.40
N ASP A 91 12.68 -8.57 -6.49
CA ASP A 91 12.52 -8.82 -5.06
C ASP A 91 11.03 -8.85 -4.65
N PHE A 92 10.73 -9.70 -3.70
CA PHE A 92 9.41 -9.87 -3.09
C PHE A 92 9.43 -9.46 -1.62
N ILE A 93 8.41 -8.71 -1.20
CA ILE A 93 8.24 -8.29 0.18
C ILE A 93 6.87 -8.75 0.65
N GLY A 94 6.83 -9.50 1.74
CA GLY A 94 5.57 -9.93 2.39
C GLY A 94 5.35 -9.18 3.69
N TYR A 95 4.15 -8.67 3.87
CA TYR A 95 3.69 -8.02 5.09
C TYR A 95 2.52 -8.81 5.67
N PRO A 96 2.78 -9.79 6.55
CA PRO A 96 1.70 -10.58 7.14
C PRO A 96 0.84 -9.73 8.08
N ALA A 97 -0.42 -10.06 8.16
CA ALA A 97 -1.36 -9.45 9.10
C ALA A 97 -0.84 -9.57 10.54
N GLY A 98 -0.98 -8.49 11.30
CA GLY A 98 -0.47 -8.42 12.67
C GLY A 98 1.06 -8.34 12.78
N GLY A 99 1.75 -8.16 11.65
CA GLY A 99 3.20 -8.05 11.59
C GLY A 99 3.71 -6.65 11.94
N LEU A 100 5.01 -6.44 11.76
CA LEU A 100 5.66 -5.18 12.05
C LEU A 100 5.21 -4.07 11.08
N PRO A 101 5.14 -2.83 11.54
CA PRO A 101 4.86 -1.71 10.66
C PRO A 101 5.97 -1.52 9.62
N HIS A 102 5.57 -1.04 8.46
CA HIS A 102 6.45 -0.95 7.30
C HIS A 102 6.17 0.30 6.46
N ALA A 103 7.17 0.70 5.70
CA ALA A 103 7.11 1.74 4.68
C ALA A 103 8.14 1.46 3.59
N MET A 104 7.91 1.99 2.39
CA MET A 104 8.82 1.86 1.27
C MET A 104 9.05 3.23 0.62
N LYS A 105 10.31 3.50 0.28
CA LYS A 105 10.72 4.75 -0.37
C LYS A 105 11.54 4.45 -1.62
N ASN A 106 11.24 5.16 -2.70
CA ASN A 106 12.10 5.12 -3.88
C ASN A 106 13.39 5.90 -3.61
N THR A 107 14.49 5.18 -3.45
CA THR A 107 15.83 5.72 -3.21
C THR A 107 16.72 5.66 -4.46
N GLY A 108 16.16 5.19 -5.57
CA GLY A 108 16.84 5.14 -6.85
C GLY A 108 16.71 6.46 -7.63
N THR A 109 17.16 6.42 -8.87
CA THR A 109 17.13 7.55 -9.82
C THR A 109 16.08 7.39 -10.91
N GLU A 110 15.42 6.25 -10.95
CA GLU A 110 14.37 5.90 -11.91
C GLU A 110 13.02 5.76 -11.20
N THR A 111 11.94 5.82 -11.96
CA THR A 111 10.61 5.48 -11.46
C THR A 111 10.60 4.05 -10.92
N LEU A 112 10.20 3.89 -9.67
CA LEU A 112 9.98 2.59 -9.06
C LEU A 112 8.61 2.07 -9.49
N ARG A 113 8.57 0.86 -10.05
CA ARG A 113 7.32 0.18 -10.42
C ARG A 113 7.18 -1.10 -9.61
N CYS A 114 6.02 -1.26 -9.02
CA CYS A 114 5.73 -2.42 -8.15
C CYS A 114 4.35 -2.96 -8.42
N ILE A 115 4.20 -4.27 -8.20
CA ILE A 115 2.89 -4.88 -7.97
C ILE A 115 2.64 -4.83 -6.46
N VAL A 116 1.48 -4.34 -6.05
CA VAL A 116 1.01 -4.38 -4.66
C VAL A 116 -0.29 -5.18 -4.62
N VAL A 117 -0.31 -6.20 -3.79
CA VAL A 117 -1.49 -7.04 -3.57
C VAL A 117 -1.84 -7.00 -2.09
N GLY A 118 -3.08 -6.66 -1.79
CA GLY A 118 -3.57 -6.62 -0.42
C GLY A 118 -4.96 -7.21 -0.32
N GLN A 119 -5.24 -7.93 0.75
CA GLN A 119 -6.59 -8.43 1.04
C GLN A 119 -7.58 -7.27 1.19
N ARG A 120 -8.84 -7.54 0.92
CA ARG A 120 -9.96 -6.64 1.16
C ARG A 120 -10.98 -7.35 2.05
N LEU A 121 -10.65 -7.45 3.33
CA LEU A 121 -11.56 -8.03 4.32
C LEU A 121 -12.68 -7.05 4.66
N ASP A 122 -13.79 -7.56 5.14
CA ASP A 122 -14.93 -6.75 5.58
C ASP A 122 -14.57 -5.82 6.75
N HIS A 123 -13.58 -6.23 7.55
CA HIS A 123 -13.09 -5.46 8.70
C HIS A 123 -11.57 -5.52 8.74
N ASP A 124 -10.94 -4.37 8.90
CA ASP A 124 -9.51 -4.26 9.15
C ASP A 124 -9.22 -3.07 10.06
N VAL A 125 -8.10 -3.15 10.73
CA VAL A 125 -7.55 -2.09 11.57
C VAL A 125 -6.12 -1.87 11.16
N ALA A 126 -5.74 -0.63 10.87
CA ALA A 126 -4.36 -0.28 10.59
C ALA A 126 -3.85 0.74 11.61
N ASP A 127 -2.61 0.55 12.06
CA ASP A 127 -1.93 1.46 12.95
C ASP A 127 -0.86 2.26 12.21
N TYR A 128 -0.75 3.54 12.55
CA TYR A 128 0.26 4.48 12.07
C TYR A 128 1.13 4.93 13.25
N PRO A 129 2.17 4.16 13.62
CA PRO A 129 2.91 4.40 14.86
C PRO A 129 3.55 5.79 14.94
N ASN A 130 4.09 6.30 13.83
CA ASN A 130 4.75 7.61 13.80
C ASN A 130 3.77 8.79 13.89
N LYS A 131 2.47 8.53 13.75
CA LYS A 131 1.40 9.53 13.83
C LYS A 131 0.53 9.35 15.06
N SER A 132 0.77 8.31 15.86
CA SER A 132 -0.08 7.94 17.01
C SER A 132 -1.56 7.85 16.64
N LYS A 133 -1.86 7.23 15.48
CA LYS A 133 -3.21 7.10 14.93
C LYS A 133 -3.53 5.68 14.54
N ARG A 134 -4.83 5.37 14.57
CA ARG A 134 -5.42 4.12 14.13
C ARG A 134 -6.58 4.39 13.20
N ILE A 135 -6.70 3.61 12.14
CA ILE A 135 -7.86 3.63 11.26
C ILE A 135 -8.67 2.34 11.44
N TYR A 136 -9.98 2.48 11.54
CA TYR A 136 -10.93 1.39 11.52
C TYR A 136 -11.64 1.37 10.18
N ARG A 137 -11.60 0.22 9.51
CA ARG A 137 -12.31 -0.01 8.26
C ARG A 137 -13.31 -1.12 8.46
N ASN A 138 -14.59 -0.77 8.51
CA ASN A 138 -15.68 -1.70 8.69
C ASN A 138 -16.62 -1.61 7.50
N LYS A 139 -16.99 -2.73 6.93
CA LYS A 139 -17.90 -2.80 5.79
C LYS A 139 -19.23 -2.10 6.12
N GLY A 140 -19.67 -1.23 5.22
CA GLY A 140 -20.91 -0.49 5.38
C GLY A 140 -20.83 0.75 6.27
N LEU A 141 -19.65 1.04 6.84
CA LEU A 141 -19.40 2.25 7.62
C LEU A 141 -18.31 3.09 6.96
N PRO A 142 -18.28 4.40 7.21
CA PRO A 142 -17.14 5.24 6.85
C PRO A 142 -15.86 4.77 7.54
N TRP A 143 -14.71 5.04 6.94
CA TRP A 143 -13.43 4.82 7.60
C TRP A 143 -13.27 5.83 8.73
N GLU A 144 -12.84 5.37 9.88
CA GLU A 144 -12.70 6.18 11.09
C GLU A 144 -11.24 6.23 11.52
N LEU A 145 -10.66 7.43 11.49
CA LEU A 145 -9.30 7.71 11.93
C LEU A 145 -9.33 8.31 13.34
N VAL A 146 -8.64 7.69 14.28
CA VAL A 146 -8.67 8.04 15.71
C VAL A 146 -7.25 8.24 16.23
N ASN A 147 -7.05 9.18 17.16
CA ASN A 147 -5.79 9.23 17.90
C ASN A 147 -5.72 8.07 18.90
N HIS A 148 -4.54 7.48 19.07
CA HIS A 148 -4.37 6.39 20.06
C HIS A 148 -4.76 6.80 21.48
N ASP A 149 -4.45 8.05 21.84
CA ASP A 149 -4.72 8.57 23.20
C ASP A 149 -6.21 8.75 23.49
N ASP A 150 -7.05 8.84 22.44
CA ASP A 150 -8.49 8.98 22.57
C ASP A 150 -9.23 7.63 22.63
N ILE A 151 -8.48 6.51 22.52
CA ILE A 151 -9.07 5.16 22.53
C ILE A 151 -9.22 4.67 23.97
N GLU A 152 -10.44 4.61 24.45
CA GLU A 152 -10.73 3.97 25.73
C GLU A 152 -10.65 2.45 25.62
N LYS A 153 -10.07 1.82 26.65
CA LYS A 153 -9.99 0.36 26.76
C LYS A 153 -10.88 -0.11 27.93
N PRO A 154 -12.17 -0.25 27.70
CA PRO A 154 -13.09 -0.70 28.75
C PRO A 154 -12.67 -2.11 29.25
N ARG A 155 -12.85 -2.35 30.53
CA ARG A 155 -12.54 -3.63 31.18
C ARG A 155 -13.78 -4.51 31.27
#